data_71569c774a6354fae1eb91c11ded1612
#
_entry.id   71569c774a6354fae1eb91c11ded1612
#
_cell.length_a   1.000
_cell.length_b   1.000
_cell.length_c   1.000
_cell.angle_alpha   90.00
_cell.angle_beta   90.00
_cell.angle_gamma   90.00
#
_symmetry.space_group_name_H-M   'P 1'
#
loop_
_entity.id
_entity.type
_entity.pdbx_description
1 polymer ?
#
loop_
_entity_poly.entity_id
_entity_poly.type
_entity_poly.pdbx_seq_one_letter_code
_entity_poly.pdbx_strand_id
1 'polypeptide(L)'
;MDRVEKFAALHAGGFVADVAVGVRPMLENEEVVVASGDSYTTLIEQHLYGDEALGVYPLVQRNGLFWVNWVAVDLDEGDASEPHADNVIAVLSKLSIKGWKEASRSKGFHVWVYLDQPMQAAAARNCMIGACRIVNTPIKEVYPKQTKLAPGKIGNCLRLPYANTRNIGRQQIGDLTWEEFTDQAWESRTPPYQLQRLHGLFIKTEPAKTDFAYSGSQDSDDFTGRARRIWENPFEQDRSSTLYRFAVSLLERDYSIEATIYWVTQLDERVGKFKDREDGPRQIERMVESALRSL
;
A
#
# COMPACT_ATOMS: atom_id res chain seq x y z
N MET A 1 20.42 -8.05 -16.49
CA MET A 1 20.22 -7.93 -15.02
C MET A 1 20.46 -9.31 -14.43
N ASP A 2 21.44 -9.43 -13.57
CA ASP A 2 21.70 -10.66 -12.84
C ASP A 2 20.69 -10.87 -11.70
N ARG A 3 20.82 -11.95 -10.91
CA ARG A 3 19.84 -12.27 -9.86
C ARG A 3 19.90 -11.31 -8.67
N VAL A 4 21.08 -10.82 -8.31
CA VAL A 4 21.23 -9.85 -7.22
C VAL A 4 20.58 -8.52 -7.62
N GLU A 5 20.82 -8.06 -8.84
CA GLU A 5 20.19 -6.88 -9.39
C GLU A 5 18.65 -7.00 -9.46
N LYS A 6 18.13 -8.19 -9.85
CA LYS A 6 16.68 -8.45 -9.84
C LYS A 6 16.13 -8.41 -8.42
N PHE A 7 16.79 -9.05 -7.45
CA PHE A 7 16.38 -9.02 -6.04
C PHE A 7 16.38 -7.60 -5.49
N ALA A 8 17.43 -6.83 -5.78
CA ALA A 8 17.52 -5.42 -5.44
C ALA A 8 16.35 -4.61 -6.04
N ALA A 9 16.07 -4.81 -7.33
CA ALA A 9 15.00 -4.10 -8.02
C ALA A 9 13.59 -4.48 -7.51
N LEU A 10 13.34 -5.73 -7.13
CA LEU A 10 12.08 -6.17 -6.52
C LEU A 10 11.81 -5.41 -5.21
N HIS A 11 12.83 -5.21 -4.38
CA HIS A 11 12.69 -4.62 -3.06
C HIS A 11 12.98 -3.12 -3.00
N ALA A 12 13.43 -2.52 -4.10
CA ALA A 12 13.58 -1.07 -4.17
C ALA A 12 12.22 -0.37 -4.10
N GLY A 13 12.16 0.77 -3.43
CA GLY A 13 10.94 1.60 -3.41
C GLY A 13 10.59 2.18 -4.78
N GLY A 14 11.59 2.37 -5.66
CA GLY A 14 11.46 2.89 -7.02
C GLY A 14 12.42 2.20 -7.99
N PHE A 15 12.58 2.74 -9.21
CA PHE A 15 13.59 2.25 -10.14
C PHE A 15 14.99 2.54 -9.61
N VAL A 16 15.81 1.49 -9.50
CA VAL A 16 17.12 1.53 -8.86
C VAL A 16 18.11 2.45 -9.57
N ALA A 17 18.00 2.60 -10.88
CA ALA A 17 19.03 3.29 -11.68
C ALA A 17 19.15 4.81 -11.37
N ASP A 18 18.04 5.48 -11.02
CA ASP A 18 18.02 6.94 -10.94
C ASP A 18 17.50 7.49 -9.60
N VAL A 19 17.21 6.64 -8.63
CA VAL A 19 16.56 7.04 -7.38
C VAL A 19 17.29 6.46 -6.17
N ALA A 20 17.61 7.32 -5.22
CA ALA A 20 18.15 6.89 -3.94
C ALA A 20 17.11 6.07 -3.16
N VAL A 21 17.50 4.89 -2.71
CA VAL A 21 16.68 3.96 -1.93
C VAL A 21 17.11 4.03 -0.47
N GLY A 22 16.18 4.20 0.44
CA GLY A 22 16.45 4.10 1.87
C GLY A 22 16.67 2.64 2.26
N VAL A 23 17.78 2.35 2.91
CA VAL A 23 18.12 1.03 3.44
C VAL A 23 18.51 1.19 4.90
N ARG A 24 18.12 0.25 5.74
CA ARG A 24 18.49 0.25 7.15
C ARG A 24 19.13 -1.09 7.51
N PRO A 25 20.41 -1.10 7.96
CA PRO A 25 20.97 -2.24 8.64
C PRO A 25 20.16 -2.59 9.89
N MET A 26 19.96 -3.87 10.16
CA MET A 26 19.02 -4.35 11.17
C MET A 26 19.70 -5.05 12.34
N LEU A 27 21.02 -5.11 12.36
CA LEU A 27 21.76 -5.87 13.38
C LEU A 27 21.94 -5.10 14.67
N GLU A 28 22.24 -3.82 14.66
CA GLU A 28 22.39 -3.01 15.89
C GLU A 28 22.11 -1.54 15.59
N ASN A 29 20.98 -1.01 15.94
CA ASN A 29 20.62 0.43 15.95
C ASN A 29 21.31 1.36 14.93
N GLU A 30 21.74 0.81 13.79
CA GLU A 30 22.50 1.54 12.80
C GLU A 30 21.63 2.58 12.08
N GLU A 31 22.27 3.65 11.68
CA GLU A 31 21.61 4.76 10.99
C GLU A 31 21.14 4.32 9.59
N VAL A 32 20.09 4.97 9.13
CA VAL A 32 19.58 4.75 7.79
C VAL A 32 20.59 5.19 6.75
N VAL A 33 20.92 4.30 5.84
CA VAL A 33 21.76 4.57 4.68
C VAL A 33 20.85 4.87 3.49
N VAL A 34 21.16 5.93 2.77
CA VAL A 34 20.54 6.22 1.46
C VAL A 34 21.52 5.78 0.40
N ALA A 35 21.15 4.76 -0.38
CA ALA A 35 21.98 4.18 -1.41
C ALA A 35 21.28 4.19 -2.77
N SER A 36 22.04 4.18 -3.86
CA SER A 36 21.52 4.13 -5.22
C SER A 36 22.45 3.35 -6.15
N GLY A 37 21.90 2.79 -7.21
CA GLY A 37 22.67 2.06 -8.21
C GLY A 37 23.55 0.98 -7.58
N ASP A 38 24.83 0.95 -7.95
CA ASP A 38 25.80 -0.07 -7.51
C ASP A 38 25.94 -0.13 -5.98
N SER A 39 25.86 1.00 -5.28
CA SER A 39 25.96 1.02 -3.82
C SER A 39 24.78 0.32 -3.15
N TYR A 40 23.58 0.42 -3.71
CA TYR A 40 22.41 -0.33 -3.22
C TYR A 40 22.55 -1.83 -3.51
N THR A 41 22.99 -2.18 -4.71
CA THR A 41 23.25 -3.59 -5.09
C THR A 41 24.30 -4.22 -4.19
N THR A 42 25.38 -3.51 -3.86
CA THR A 42 26.41 -3.98 -2.92
C THR A 42 25.84 -4.25 -1.53
N LEU A 43 24.95 -3.39 -1.02
CA LEU A 43 24.27 -3.65 0.26
C LEU A 43 23.39 -4.91 0.19
N ILE A 44 22.69 -5.13 -0.92
CA ILE A 44 21.91 -6.35 -1.12
C ILE A 44 22.82 -7.60 -1.16
N GLU A 45 24.00 -7.53 -1.78
CA GLU A 45 24.99 -8.61 -1.75
C GLU A 45 25.44 -8.91 -0.31
N GLN A 46 25.70 -7.89 0.51
CA GLN A 46 26.04 -8.05 1.92
C GLN A 46 24.89 -8.69 2.71
N HIS A 47 23.64 -8.40 2.34
CA HIS A 47 22.46 -9.03 2.94
C HIS A 47 22.33 -10.51 2.58
N LEU A 48 22.54 -10.86 1.31
CA LEU A 48 22.35 -12.23 0.80
C LEU A 48 23.52 -13.16 1.14
N TYR A 49 24.75 -12.65 1.15
CA TYR A 49 25.97 -13.45 1.28
C TYR A 49 26.84 -13.08 2.47
N GLY A 50 26.71 -11.86 2.97
CA GLY A 50 27.51 -11.34 4.07
C GLY A 50 26.81 -11.44 5.43
N ASP A 51 27.18 -10.55 6.33
CA ASP A 51 26.68 -10.52 7.70
C ASP A 51 25.62 -9.42 7.94
N GLU A 52 25.18 -8.71 6.92
CA GLU A 52 24.20 -7.64 7.03
C GLU A 52 22.77 -8.16 6.90
N ALA A 53 21.90 -7.74 7.82
CA ALA A 53 20.47 -7.92 7.68
C ALA A 53 19.82 -6.55 7.40
N LEU A 54 19.14 -6.41 6.28
CA LEU A 54 18.61 -5.13 5.81
C LEU A 54 17.10 -5.01 5.97
N GLY A 55 16.63 -3.78 6.17
CA GLY A 55 15.25 -3.37 5.95
C GLY A 55 15.19 -2.32 4.86
N VAL A 56 14.14 -2.36 4.05
CA VAL A 56 13.94 -1.45 2.91
C VAL A 56 12.73 -0.56 3.09
N TYR A 57 12.84 0.65 2.61
CA TYR A 57 11.77 1.64 2.66
C TYR A 57 11.00 1.65 1.32
N PRO A 58 9.66 1.53 1.35
CA PRO A 58 8.88 1.39 0.11
C PRO A 58 8.78 2.67 -0.71
N LEU A 59 8.84 3.86 -0.05
CA LEU A 59 8.44 5.12 -0.67
C LEU A 59 9.57 5.77 -1.46
N VAL A 60 9.27 6.11 -2.71
CA VAL A 60 10.11 6.97 -3.55
C VAL A 60 9.32 8.19 -3.98
N GLN A 61 9.89 9.37 -3.77
CA GLN A 61 9.27 10.63 -4.18
C GLN A 61 9.67 10.98 -5.62
N ARG A 62 8.67 11.23 -6.48
CA ARG A 62 8.85 11.73 -7.85
C ARG A 62 7.80 12.79 -8.14
N ASN A 63 8.23 13.96 -8.60
CA ASN A 63 7.33 15.07 -8.96
C ASN A 63 6.33 15.43 -7.86
N GLY A 64 6.76 15.41 -6.59
CA GLY A 64 5.92 15.72 -5.44
C GLY A 64 4.96 14.61 -5.01
N LEU A 65 4.93 13.48 -5.71
CA LEU A 65 4.13 12.31 -5.39
C LEU A 65 5.00 11.16 -4.87
N PHE A 66 4.41 10.26 -4.10
CA PHE A 66 5.08 9.07 -3.58
C PHE A 66 4.63 7.81 -4.31
N TRP A 67 5.60 6.98 -4.66
CA TRP A 67 5.45 5.77 -5.47
C TRP A 67 6.07 4.58 -4.76
N VAL A 68 5.60 3.39 -5.11
CA VAL A 68 6.11 2.10 -4.61
C VAL A 68 6.22 1.10 -5.75
N ASN A 69 7.18 0.17 -5.64
CA ASN A 69 7.31 -1.00 -6.52
C ASN A 69 6.80 -2.28 -5.89
N TRP A 70 6.50 -2.25 -4.61
CA TRP A 70 5.95 -3.37 -3.87
C TRP A 70 5.00 -2.90 -2.78
N VAL A 71 4.13 -3.78 -2.36
CA VAL A 71 3.30 -3.66 -1.16
C VAL A 71 3.46 -4.90 -0.31
N ALA A 72 3.25 -4.78 0.99
CA ALA A 72 3.28 -5.93 1.88
C ALA A 72 2.31 -5.78 3.05
N VAL A 73 1.99 -6.90 3.68
CA VAL A 73 1.36 -6.96 5.00
C VAL A 73 2.33 -7.65 5.94
N ASP A 74 2.59 -7.04 7.09
CA ASP A 74 3.34 -7.63 8.20
C ASP A 74 2.33 -8.08 9.26
N LEU A 75 2.34 -9.36 9.57
CA LEU A 75 1.40 -10.04 10.45
C LEU A 75 2.16 -10.59 11.65
N ASP A 76 1.96 -9.99 12.81
CA ASP A 76 2.63 -10.36 14.07
C ASP A 76 1.61 -10.61 15.21
N GLU A 77 0.57 -11.40 14.89
CA GLU A 77 -0.51 -11.79 15.80
C GLU A 77 -0.29 -13.18 16.43
N GLY A 78 0.97 -13.61 16.54
CA GLY A 78 1.31 -14.93 17.07
C GLY A 78 0.77 -16.07 16.21
N ASP A 79 0.05 -17.02 16.79
CA ASP A 79 -0.46 -18.20 16.09
C ASP A 79 -1.51 -17.89 15.02
N ALA A 80 -2.12 -16.71 15.06
CA ALA A 80 -3.07 -16.25 14.04
C ALA A 80 -2.40 -15.69 12.79
N SER A 81 -1.10 -15.39 12.82
CA SER A 81 -0.38 -14.74 11.72
C SER A 81 -0.37 -15.59 10.44
N GLU A 82 -0.11 -16.88 10.56
CA GLU A 82 -0.07 -17.77 9.39
C GLU A 82 -1.42 -17.94 8.71
N PRO A 83 -2.54 -18.25 9.43
CA PRO A 83 -3.87 -18.25 8.86
C PRO A 83 -4.25 -16.93 8.18
N HIS A 84 -3.87 -15.79 8.76
CA HIS A 84 -4.09 -14.49 8.14
C HIS A 84 -3.31 -14.33 6.83
N ALA A 85 -2.04 -14.73 6.80
CA ALA A 85 -1.23 -14.71 5.60
C ALA A 85 -1.83 -15.58 4.48
N ASP A 86 -2.25 -16.79 4.81
CA ASP A 86 -2.86 -17.72 3.86
C ASP A 86 -4.18 -17.16 3.29
N ASN A 87 -4.99 -16.53 4.13
CA ASN A 87 -6.23 -15.89 3.70
C ASN A 87 -5.96 -14.73 2.72
N VAL A 88 -4.97 -13.88 2.99
CA VAL A 88 -4.56 -12.81 2.07
C VAL A 88 -4.07 -13.39 0.75
N ILE A 89 -3.20 -14.42 0.78
CA ILE A 89 -2.74 -15.12 -0.43
C ILE A 89 -3.90 -15.66 -1.25
N ALA A 90 -4.91 -16.27 -0.59
CA ALA A 90 -6.08 -16.80 -1.26
C ALA A 90 -6.89 -15.71 -2.00
N VAL A 91 -7.05 -14.52 -1.41
CA VAL A 91 -7.72 -13.40 -2.07
C VAL A 91 -6.92 -12.90 -3.26
N LEU A 92 -5.60 -12.71 -3.10
CA LEU A 92 -4.71 -12.30 -4.18
C LEU A 92 -4.79 -13.27 -5.36
N SER A 93 -4.73 -14.57 -5.09
CA SER A 93 -4.78 -15.64 -6.10
C SER A 93 -6.06 -15.64 -6.92
N LYS A 94 -7.22 -15.30 -6.32
CA LYS A 94 -8.51 -15.18 -7.05
C LYS A 94 -8.49 -14.11 -8.13
N LEU A 95 -7.58 -13.15 -8.03
CA LEU A 95 -7.37 -12.10 -9.03
C LEU A 95 -6.12 -12.34 -9.89
N SER A 96 -5.53 -13.54 -9.80
CA SER A 96 -4.27 -13.90 -10.45
C SER A 96 -3.10 -12.97 -10.05
N ILE A 97 -3.16 -12.44 -8.83
CA ILE A 97 -2.07 -11.67 -8.22
C ILE A 97 -1.19 -12.64 -7.44
N LYS A 98 0.09 -12.66 -7.75
CA LYS A 98 1.06 -13.49 -7.02
C LYS A 98 1.44 -12.80 -5.71
N GLY A 99 0.96 -13.34 -4.60
CA GLY A 99 1.44 -13.01 -3.27
C GLY A 99 2.53 -13.98 -2.82
N TRP A 100 3.50 -13.49 -2.06
CA TRP A 100 4.63 -14.26 -1.55
C TRP A 100 4.61 -14.26 -0.03
N LYS A 101 4.37 -15.43 0.56
CA LYS A 101 4.36 -15.62 2.02
C LYS A 101 5.78 -15.88 2.51
N GLU A 102 6.29 -14.98 3.34
CA GLU A 102 7.56 -15.08 4.04
C GLU A 102 7.31 -15.41 5.51
N ALA A 103 8.01 -16.41 6.05
CA ALA A 103 8.10 -16.57 7.49
C ALA A 103 9.05 -15.50 8.04
N SER A 104 8.52 -14.53 8.80
CA SER A 104 9.33 -13.42 9.34
C SER A 104 10.33 -13.92 10.39
N ARG A 105 11.19 -13.03 10.89
CA ARG A 105 12.29 -13.39 11.81
C ARG A 105 11.85 -14.17 13.04
N SER A 106 10.71 -13.80 13.66
CA SER A 106 10.30 -14.39 14.95
C SER A 106 9.09 -15.30 14.80
N LYS A 107 7.89 -14.78 14.91
CA LYS A 107 6.64 -15.55 14.94
C LYS A 107 5.66 -15.17 13.84
N GLY A 108 5.90 -14.03 13.19
CA GLY A 108 5.00 -13.46 12.20
C GLY A 108 5.23 -13.97 10.79
N PHE A 109 4.47 -13.41 9.89
CA PHE A 109 4.57 -13.64 8.45
C PHE A 109 4.45 -12.32 7.71
N HIS A 110 5.19 -12.18 6.60
CA HIS A 110 4.95 -11.11 5.65
C HIS A 110 4.28 -11.68 4.40
N VAL A 111 3.40 -10.91 3.81
CA VAL A 111 2.87 -11.21 2.47
C VAL A 111 3.27 -10.08 1.53
N TRP A 112 4.13 -10.40 0.58
CA TRP A 112 4.65 -9.44 -0.40
C TRP A 112 3.92 -9.55 -1.73
N VAL A 113 3.75 -8.41 -2.41
CA VAL A 113 3.34 -8.33 -3.82
C VAL A 113 4.27 -7.36 -4.52
N TYR A 114 4.92 -7.82 -5.57
CA TYR A 114 5.84 -7.02 -6.40
C TYR A 114 5.14 -6.54 -7.64
N LEU A 115 5.37 -5.28 -8.01
CA LEU A 115 4.75 -4.63 -9.16
C LEU A 115 5.71 -4.61 -10.35
N ASP A 116 5.17 -4.73 -11.58
CA ASP A 116 5.96 -4.61 -12.81
C ASP A 116 6.23 -3.15 -13.20
N GLN A 117 5.41 -2.24 -12.65
CA GLN A 117 5.52 -0.79 -12.81
C GLN A 117 5.26 -0.11 -11.46
N PRO A 118 5.88 1.06 -11.18
CA PRO A 118 5.56 1.81 -9.98
C PRO A 118 4.08 2.18 -9.90
N MET A 119 3.55 2.11 -8.70
CA MET A 119 2.18 2.53 -8.39
C MET A 119 2.20 3.64 -7.35
N GLN A 120 1.24 4.55 -7.40
CA GLN A 120 1.11 5.59 -6.39
C GLN A 120 0.87 4.96 -5.00
N ALA A 121 1.62 5.40 -4.01
CA ALA A 121 1.69 4.78 -2.68
C ALA A 121 0.32 4.66 -2.00
N ALA A 122 -0.50 5.72 -2.08
CA ALA A 122 -1.85 5.72 -1.50
C ALA A 122 -2.76 4.67 -2.15
N ALA A 123 -2.77 4.61 -3.48
CA ALA A 123 -3.58 3.65 -4.23
C ALA A 123 -3.12 2.21 -3.95
N ALA A 124 -1.80 1.96 -3.95
CA ALA A 124 -1.23 0.64 -3.69
C ALA A 124 -1.56 0.15 -2.27
N ARG A 125 -1.42 1.02 -1.26
CA ARG A 125 -1.77 0.72 0.13
C ARG A 125 -3.27 0.39 0.27
N ASN A 126 -4.14 1.18 -0.32
CA ASN A 126 -5.59 0.97 -0.25
C ASN A 126 -6.02 -0.35 -0.90
N CYS A 127 -5.39 -0.77 -1.99
CA CYS A 127 -5.63 -2.07 -2.59
C CYS A 127 -5.29 -3.20 -1.62
N MET A 128 -4.14 -3.12 -0.94
CA MET A 128 -3.72 -4.16 -0.01
C MET A 128 -4.57 -4.18 1.28
N ILE A 129 -4.98 -3.02 1.78
CA ILE A 129 -5.99 -2.90 2.84
C ILE A 129 -7.29 -3.58 2.41
N GLY A 130 -7.74 -3.37 1.18
CA GLY A 130 -8.92 -4.02 0.63
C GLY A 130 -8.82 -5.55 0.66
N ALA A 131 -7.66 -6.11 0.27
CA ALA A 131 -7.41 -7.54 0.36
C ALA A 131 -7.54 -8.07 1.80
N CYS A 132 -6.91 -7.38 2.76
CA CYS A 132 -6.96 -7.75 4.18
C CYS A 132 -8.39 -7.70 4.73
N ARG A 133 -9.15 -6.66 4.42
CA ARG A 133 -10.54 -6.49 4.90
C ARG A 133 -11.49 -7.55 4.37
N ILE A 134 -11.36 -7.98 3.12
CA ILE A 134 -12.16 -9.06 2.53
C ILE A 134 -12.11 -10.34 3.39
N VAL A 135 -11.00 -10.59 4.07
CA VAL A 135 -10.75 -11.78 4.87
C VAL A 135 -10.57 -11.50 6.36
N ASN A 136 -10.98 -10.34 6.83
CA ASN A 136 -10.88 -9.91 8.23
C ASN A 136 -9.45 -10.06 8.81
N THR A 137 -8.44 -9.79 7.99
CA THR A 137 -7.04 -9.76 8.42
C THR A 137 -6.68 -8.37 8.94
N PRO A 138 -5.85 -8.26 10.00
CA PRO A 138 -5.41 -6.97 10.55
C PRO A 138 -4.75 -6.09 9.50
N ILE A 139 -5.02 -4.78 9.56
CA ILE A 139 -4.51 -3.77 8.62
C ILE A 139 -3.50 -2.81 9.22
N LYS A 140 -3.11 -3.02 10.50
CA LYS A 140 -2.21 -2.12 11.22
C LYS A 140 -0.84 -1.98 10.53
N GLU A 141 -0.32 -3.07 10.02
CA GLU A 141 1.03 -3.18 9.46
C GLU A 141 0.99 -3.41 7.94
N VAL A 142 0.13 -2.67 7.20
CA VAL A 142 0.11 -2.70 5.73
C VAL A 142 1.13 -1.68 5.20
N TYR A 143 2.06 -2.14 4.36
CA TYR A 143 3.09 -1.33 3.71
C TYR A 143 2.71 -0.93 2.29
N PRO A 144 2.99 0.34 1.92
CA PRO A 144 3.63 1.38 2.71
C PRO A 144 2.77 1.79 3.90
N LYS A 145 3.35 1.94 5.10
CA LYS A 145 2.61 2.44 6.27
C LYS A 145 2.21 3.90 6.12
N GLN A 146 3.10 4.69 5.53
CA GLN A 146 2.86 6.08 5.16
C GLN A 146 2.68 6.17 3.63
N THR A 147 1.84 7.06 3.20
CA THR A 147 1.62 7.39 1.78
C THR A 147 2.25 8.73 1.41
N LYS A 148 2.67 9.49 2.41
CA LYS A 148 3.44 10.73 2.32
C LYS A 148 4.48 10.79 3.43
N LEU A 149 5.54 11.56 3.18
CA LEU A 149 6.59 11.80 4.16
C LEU A 149 6.75 13.30 4.37
N ALA A 150 6.94 13.69 5.63
CA ALA A 150 7.40 15.04 5.94
C ALA A 150 8.84 15.23 5.43
N PRO A 151 9.27 16.45 5.13
CA PRO A 151 10.64 16.74 4.71
C PRO A 151 11.67 16.11 5.65
N GLY A 152 12.66 15.43 5.10
CA GLY A 152 13.72 14.75 5.85
C GLY A 152 13.31 13.45 6.55
N LYS A 153 12.10 12.96 6.36
CA LYS A 153 11.66 11.65 6.85
C LYS A 153 11.66 10.62 5.73
N ILE A 154 11.92 9.37 6.08
CA ILE A 154 11.98 8.24 5.15
C ILE A 154 10.90 7.17 5.40
N GLY A 155 10.14 7.30 6.48
CA GLY A 155 9.02 6.42 6.82
C GLY A 155 9.43 5.16 7.57
N ASN A 156 8.66 4.09 7.39
CA ASN A 156 8.89 2.78 8.00
C ASN A 156 9.50 1.81 7.00
N CYS A 157 10.51 1.07 7.42
CA CYS A 157 11.10 -0.02 6.64
C CYS A 157 10.43 -1.35 6.98
N LEU A 158 10.55 -2.30 6.04
CA LEU A 158 10.25 -3.71 6.25
C LEU A 158 11.54 -4.51 6.06
N ARG A 159 11.77 -5.49 6.94
CA ARG A 159 12.94 -6.36 6.86
C ARG A 159 12.87 -7.22 5.59
N LEU A 160 13.99 -7.34 4.89
CA LEU A 160 14.12 -8.21 3.73
C LEU A 160 14.14 -9.70 4.11
N PRO A 161 13.57 -10.57 3.27
CA PRO A 161 13.77 -12.00 3.37
C PRO A 161 15.21 -12.40 2.99
N TYR A 162 15.61 -13.61 3.35
CA TYR A 162 16.88 -14.25 2.95
C TYR A 162 18.16 -13.60 3.52
N ALA A 163 18.07 -12.93 4.67
CA ALA A 163 19.30 -12.50 5.35
C ALA A 163 20.19 -13.71 5.65
N ASN A 164 21.43 -13.69 5.19
CA ASN A 164 22.41 -14.76 5.43
C ASN A 164 22.75 -14.94 6.93
N THR A 165 22.42 -13.97 7.77
CA THR A 165 22.76 -14.00 9.18
C THR A 165 21.85 -14.91 9.99
N ARG A 166 22.36 -16.05 10.45
CA ARG A 166 22.01 -16.79 11.69
C ARG A 166 20.57 -17.27 11.91
N ASN A 167 19.63 -17.11 11.02
CA ASN A 167 18.27 -17.58 11.21
C ASN A 167 17.94 -18.78 10.33
N ILE A 168 18.31 -19.93 10.84
CA ILE A 168 18.03 -21.21 10.21
C ILE A 168 16.51 -21.42 10.18
N GLY A 169 15.92 -21.53 8.98
CA GLY A 169 14.54 -21.92 8.77
C GLY A 169 13.48 -20.81 8.83
N ARG A 170 13.87 -19.55 8.94
CA ARG A 170 12.94 -18.39 8.86
C ARG A 170 13.57 -17.28 8.02
N GLN A 171 12.81 -16.21 7.77
CA GLN A 171 13.16 -15.12 6.85
C GLN A 171 13.30 -15.62 5.40
N GLN A 172 12.47 -16.59 5.02
CA GLN A 172 12.45 -17.16 3.69
C GLN A 172 11.01 -17.32 3.19
N ILE A 173 10.87 -17.46 1.89
CA ILE A 173 9.58 -17.62 1.21
C ILE A 173 9.39 -19.10 0.87
N GLY A 174 8.59 -19.78 1.66
CA GLY A 174 8.39 -21.23 1.52
C GLY A 174 9.72 -21.98 1.60
N ASP A 175 9.88 -22.98 0.73
CA ASP A 175 11.10 -23.79 0.61
C ASP A 175 12.01 -23.32 -0.54
N LEU A 176 11.77 -22.10 -1.08
CA LEU A 176 12.56 -21.57 -2.19
C LEU A 176 13.91 -21.04 -1.69
N THR A 177 14.95 -21.25 -2.47
CA THR A 177 16.18 -20.48 -2.34
C THR A 177 15.94 -19.03 -2.75
N TRP A 178 16.82 -18.11 -2.36
CA TRP A 178 16.67 -16.71 -2.74
C TRP A 178 16.76 -16.53 -4.28
N GLU A 179 17.54 -17.36 -4.96
CA GLU A 179 17.68 -17.36 -6.42
C GLU A 179 16.40 -17.81 -7.12
N GLU A 180 15.81 -18.92 -6.66
CA GLU A 180 14.55 -19.44 -7.18
C GLU A 180 13.41 -18.47 -6.96
N PHE A 181 13.33 -17.92 -5.75
CA PHE A 181 12.35 -16.87 -5.42
C PHE A 181 12.52 -15.67 -6.34
N THR A 182 13.75 -15.17 -6.50
CA THR A 182 14.01 -13.98 -7.30
C THR A 182 13.60 -14.15 -8.76
N ASP A 183 13.94 -15.28 -9.37
CA ASP A 183 13.58 -15.56 -10.76
C ASP A 183 12.02 -15.65 -10.89
N GLN A 184 11.37 -16.41 -10.02
CA GLN A 184 9.92 -16.55 -10.05
C GLN A 184 9.18 -15.22 -9.74
N ALA A 185 9.66 -14.46 -8.74
CA ALA A 185 9.05 -13.19 -8.37
C ALA A 185 9.22 -12.14 -9.47
N TRP A 186 10.38 -12.14 -10.14
CA TRP A 186 10.63 -11.26 -11.27
C TRP A 186 9.69 -11.50 -12.45
N GLU A 187 9.41 -12.76 -12.76
CA GLU A 187 8.52 -13.15 -13.86
C GLU A 187 7.03 -12.92 -13.53
N SER A 188 6.65 -13.05 -12.26
CA SER A 188 5.26 -12.97 -11.79
C SER A 188 4.89 -11.62 -11.19
N ARG A 189 5.64 -10.54 -11.49
CA ARG A 189 5.29 -9.18 -11.04
C ARG A 189 3.90 -8.77 -11.53
N THR A 190 3.19 -8.09 -10.66
CA THR A 190 1.79 -7.73 -10.86
C THR A 190 1.66 -6.36 -11.53
N PRO A 191 0.94 -6.23 -12.64
CA PRO A 191 0.61 -4.92 -13.19
C PRO A 191 -0.27 -4.10 -12.21
N PRO A 192 -0.04 -2.77 -12.06
CA PRO A 192 -0.81 -1.93 -11.16
C PRO A 192 -2.32 -2.03 -11.33
N TYR A 193 -2.83 -2.09 -12.57
CA TYR A 193 -4.27 -2.22 -12.84
C TYR A 193 -4.87 -3.50 -12.26
N GLN A 194 -4.08 -4.58 -12.17
CA GLN A 194 -4.52 -5.85 -11.60
C GLN A 194 -4.65 -5.75 -10.08
N LEU A 195 -3.69 -5.09 -9.41
CA LEU A 195 -3.76 -4.81 -7.99
C LEU A 195 -4.98 -3.91 -7.66
N GLN A 196 -5.28 -2.93 -8.50
CA GLN A 196 -6.44 -2.05 -8.34
C GLN A 196 -7.78 -2.79 -8.31
N ARG A 197 -7.88 -3.98 -8.91
CA ARG A 197 -9.08 -4.81 -8.85
C ARG A 197 -9.45 -5.25 -7.43
N LEU A 198 -8.48 -5.36 -6.52
CA LEU A 198 -8.73 -5.66 -5.10
C LEU A 198 -9.63 -4.63 -4.46
N HIS A 199 -9.41 -3.36 -4.79
CA HIS A 199 -10.22 -2.27 -4.29
C HIS A 199 -11.68 -2.38 -4.75
N GLY A 200 -11.90 -2.63 -6.04
CA GLY A 200 -13.23 -2.84 -6.59
C GLY A 200 -13.97 -4.08 -6.04
N LEU A 201 -13.24 -5.12 -5.62
CA LEU A 201 -13.84 -6.29 -4.97
C LEU A 201 -14.27 -5.99 -3.53
N PHE A 202 -13.45 -5.29 -2.77
CA PHE A 202 -13.77 -4.91 -1.39
C PHE A 202 -15.10 -4.14 -1.35
N ILE A 203 -15.28 -3.15 -2.22
CA ILE A 203 -16.51 -2.36 -2.29
C ILE A 203 -17.73 -3.22 -2.66
N LYS A 204 -17.55 -4.30 -3.43
CA LYS A 204 -18.65 -5.20 -3.82
C LYS A 204 -19.02 -6.23 -2.76
N THR A 205 -18.10 -6.61 -1.88
CA THR A 205 -18.30 -7.66 -0.88
C THR A 205 -18.82 -7.16 0.45
N GLU A 206 -18.68 -5.86 0.74
CA GLU A 206 -19.36 -5.27 1.89
C GLU A 206 -20.87 -5.16 1.59
N PRO A 207 -21.73 -5.75 2.41
CA PRO A 207 -23.15 -5.42 2.36
C PRO A 207 -23.28 -3.92 2.63
N ALA A 208 -24.16 -3.24 1.91
CA ALA A 208 -24.47 -1.85 2.16
C ALA A 208 -24.93 -1.68 3.63
N LYS A 209 -23.95 -1.50 4.53
CA LYS A 209 -24.23 -1.08 5.90
C LYS A 209 -24.52 0.40 5.85
N THR A 210 -25.78 0.73 6.02
CA THR A 210 -26.29 2.08 6.13
C THR A 210 -25.80 2.82 7.38
N ASP A 211 -24.95 2.18 8.21
CA ASP A 211 -24.34 2.76 9.40
C ASP A 211 -22.82 2.72 9.31
N PHE A 212 -22.24 3.57 8.47
CA PHE A 212 -20.81 3.88 8.54
C PHE A 212 -20.57 4.82 9.73
N ALA A 213 -20.40 4.24 10.91
CA ALA A 213 -19.77 4.96 12.00
C ALA A 213 -18.28 5.11 11.70
N TYR A 214 -17.91 6.14 10.94
CA TYR A 214 -16.51 6.56 10.84
C TYR A 214 -16.07 7.09 12.21
N SER A 215 -15.27 6.31 12.93
CA SER A 215 -14.75 6.66 14.26
C SER A 215 -13.38 7.37 14.19
N GLY A 216 -12.97 7.85 13.03
CA GLY A 216 -11.72 8.59 12.85
C GLY A 216 -11.95 10.09 13.10
N SER A 217 -11.22 10.66 14.04
CA SER A 217 -11.20 12.08 14.38
C SER A 217 -10.49 12.94 13.34
N GLN A 218 -10.98 12.96 12.10
CA GLN A 218 -10.63 14.04 11.19
C GLN A 218 -11.80 15.02 11.21
N ASP A 219 -11.59 16.15 11.84
CA ASP A 219 -12.54 17.25 11.86
C ASP A 219 -12.60 17.91 10.48
N SER A 220 -13.74 18.50 10.12
CA SER A 220 -13.85 19.32 8.90
C SER A 220 -12.86 20.49 8.90
N ASP A 221 -12.37 20.88 10.07
CA ASP A 221 -11.33 21.91 10.25
C ASP A 221 -9.96 21.48 9.68
N ASP A 222 -9.73 20.17 9.48
CA ASP A 222 -8.50 19.64 8.86
C ASP A 222 -8.47 19.80 7.33
N PHE A 223 -9.58 20.19 6.72
CA PHE A 223 -9.58 20.43 5.28
C PHE A 223 -8.70 21.62 4.91
N THR A 224 -7.88 21.44 3.90
CA THR A 224 -6.98 22.48 3.38
C THR A 224 -7.14 22.66 1.87
N GLY A 225 -6.71 23.79 1.32
CA GLY A 225 -6.66 24.06 -0.11
C GLY A 225 -7.99 23.86 -0.85
N ARG A 226 -8.03 22.97 -1.88
CA ARG A 226 -9.22 22.74 -2.71
C ARG A 226 -10.36 22.11 -1.90
N ALA A 227 -10.07 21.11 -1.06
CA ALA A 227 -11.09 20.44 -0.24
C ALA A 227 -11.80 21.45 0.67
N ARG A 228 -11.05 22.28 1.38
CA ARG A 228 -11.62 23.32 2.25
C ARG A 228 -12.50 24.30 1.48
N ARG A 229 -12.03 24.80 0.33
CA ARG A 229 -12.81 25.73 -0.50
C ARG A 229 -14.14 25.14 -0.97
N ILE A 230 -14.14 23.86 -1.38
CA ILE A 230 -15.37 23.18 -1.82
C ILE A 230 -16.28 22.93 -0.61
N TRP A 231 -15.72 22.55 0.53
CA TRP A 231 -16.50 22.33 1.75
C TRP A 231 -17.17 23.60 2.25
N GLU A 232 -16.46 24.72 2.32
CA GLU A 232 -16.97 25.99 2.79
C GLU A 232 -17.98 26.61 1.80
N ASN A 233 -17.72 26.49 0.50
CA ASN A 233 -18.50 27.10 -0.56
C ASN A 233 -18.79 26.10 -1.69
N PRO A 234 -19.71 25.15 -1.52
CA PRO A 234 -20.06 24.18 -2.55
C PRO A 234 -20.79 24.88 -3.71
N PHE A 235 -20.43 24.50 -4.95
CA PHE A 235 -21.07 25.04 -6.13
C PHE A 235 -22.36 24.30 -6.42
N GLU A 236 -23.49 24.85 -5.98
CA GLU A 236 -24.80 24.17 -6.00
C GLU A 236 -25.40 24.00 -7.40
N GLN A 237 -25.00 24.80 -8.38
CA GLN A 237 -25.50 24.71 -9.76
C GLN A 237 -24.98 23.47 -10.49
N ASP A 238 -23.79 22.96 -10.11
CA ASP A 238 -23.23 21.70 -10.60
C ASP A 238 -22.88 20.77 -9.43
N ARG A 239 -23.90 20.22 -8.81
CA ARG A 239 -23.79 19.38 -7.64
C ARG A 239 -22.94 18.13 -7.88
N SER A 240 -23.08 17.49 -9.05
CA SER A 240 -22.31 16.30 -9.38
C SER A 240 -20.82 16.58 -9.49
N SER A 241 -20.43 17.64 -10.21
CA SER A 241 -19.05 18.06 -10.35
C SER A 241 -18.47 18.51 -9.01
N THR A 242 -19.25 19.16 -8.18
CA THR A 242 -18.84 19.59 -6.84
C THR A 242 -18.47 18.41 -5.96
N LEU A 243 -19.33 17.39 -5.86
CA LEU A 243 -19.08 16.19 -5.08
C LEU A 243 -17.89 15.39 -5.64
N TYR A 244 -17.80 15.25 -6.97
CA TYR A 244 -16.69 14.56 -7.62
C TYR A 244 -15.35 15.25 -7.36
N ARG A 245 -15.28 16.58 -7.55
CA ARG A 245 -14.07 17.37 -7.28
C ARG A 245 -13.66 17.37 -5.82
N PHE A 246 -14.63 17.28 -4.92
CA PHE A 246 -14.39 17.12 -3.49
C PHE A 246 -13.79 15.74 -3.20
N ALA A 247 -14.37 14.67 -3.76
CA ALA A 247 -13.81 13.31 -3.66
C ALA A 247 -12.36 13.26 -4.15
N VAL A 248 -12.08 13.78 -5.36
CA VAL A 248 -10.72 13.87 -5.90
C VAL A 248 -9.80 14.61 -4.94
N SER A 249 -10.24 15.75 -4.40
CA SER A 249 -9.39 16.58 -3.53
C SER A 249 -9.10 15.95 -2.17
N LEU A 250 -9.95 15.06 -1.68
CA LEU A 250 -9.72 14.26 -0.47
C LEU A 250 -8.75 13.11 -0.77
N LEU A 251 -8.98 12.37 -1.85
CA LEU A 251 -8.12 11.27 -2.28
C LEU A 251 -6.69 11.74 -2.61
N GLU A 252 -6.53 12.91 -3.28
CA GLU A 252 -5.24 13.57 -3.51
C GLU A 252 -4.49 13.89 -2.20
N ARG A 253 -5.17 13.85 -1.06
CA ARG A 253 -4.63 14.12 0.28
C ARG A 253 -4.60 12.90 1.18
N ASP A 254 -4.64 11.72 0.55
CA ASP A 254 -4.55 10.43 1.22
C ASP A 254 -5.67 10.16 2.25
N TYR A 255 -6.83 10.81 2.09
CA TYR A 255 -8.01 10.34 2.80
C TYR A 255 -8.33 8.92 2.34
N SER A 256 -8.65 8.05 3.29
CA SER A 256 -9.12 6.71 2.93
C SER A 256 -10.41 6.81 2.12
N ILE A 257 -10.74 5.75 1.40
CA ILE A 257 -11.97 5.72 0.61
C ILE A 257 -13.18 5.86 1.49
N GLU A 258 -13.18 5.18 2.64
CA GLU A 258 -14.28 5.27 3.61
C GLU A 258 -14.42 6.70 4.14
N ALA A 259 -13.29 7.33 4.51
CA ALA A 259 -13.29 8.73 4.91
C ALA A 259 -13.79 9.64 3.78
N THR A 260 -13.39 9.34 2.54
CA THR A 260 -13.85 10.10 1.37
C THR A 260 -15.36 9.90 1.12
N ILE A 261 -15.86 8.66 1.18
CA ILE A 261 -17.29 8.36 1.06
C ILE A 261 -18.07 9.09 2.16
N TYR A 262 -17.61 8.99 3.41
CA TYR A 262 -18.23 9.67 4.54
C TYR A 262 -18.33 11.18 4.30
N TRP A 263 -17.21 11.84 3.96
CA TRP A 263 -17.19 13.29 3.76
C TRP A 263 -17.95 13.76 2.52
N VAL A 264 -17.93 12.97 1.44
CA VAL A 264 -18.75 13.23 0.26
C VAL A 264 -20.25 13.11 0.60
N THR A 265 -20.62 12.14 1.43
CA THR A 265 -21.99 11.99 1.94
C THR A 265 -22.39 13.20 2.79
N GLN A 266 -21.50 13.65 3.72
CA GLN A 266 -21.76 14.84 4.53
C GLN A 266 -21.90 16.11 3.66
N LEU A 267 -21.12 16.22 2.59
CA LEU A 267 -21.27 17.32 1.65
C LEU A 267 -22.57 17.19 0.85
N ASP A 268 -22.96 15.96 0.48
CA ASP A 268 -24.20 15.73 -0.26
C ASP A 268 -25.46 16.04 0.55
N GLU A 269 -25.43 15.88 1.88
CA GLU A 269 -26.52 16.33 2.76
C GLU A 269 -26.81 17.84 2.61
N ARG A 270 -25.79 18.62 2.30
CA ARG A 270 -25.88 20.07 2.07
C ARG A 270 -26.22 20.40 0.61
N VAL A 271 -25.62 19.69 -0.33
CA VAL A 271 -25.75 19.95 -1.77
C VAL A 271 -27.01 19.32 -2.36
N GLY A 272 -27.47 18.19 -1.80
CA GLY A 272 -28.73 17.56 -2.14
C GLY A 272 -28.77 16.90 -3.53
N LYS A 273 -27.69 16.25 -3.97
CA LYS A 273 -27.65 15.54 -5.26
C LYS A 273 -28.22 14.13 -5.16
N PHE A 274 -27.84 13.39 -4.13
CA PHE A 274 -28.13 11.97 -3.97
C PHE A 274 -28.89 11.64 -2.67
N LYS A 275 -28.91 12.54 -1.67
CA LYS A 275 -29.42 12.29 -0.31
C LYS A 275 -30.85 11.73 -0.26
N ASP A 276 -31.72 12.17 -1.20
CA ASP A 276 -33.12 11.77 -1.22
C ASP A 276 -33.38 10.59 -2.19
N ARG A 277 -32.32 9.94 -2.68
CA ARG A 277 -32.43 8.82 -3.63
C ARG A 277 -32.16 7.49 -2.93
N GLU A 278 -32.98 6.51 -3.20
CA GLU A 278 -32.79 5.14 -2.69
C GLU A 278 -31.43 4.55 -3.05
N ASP A 279 -30.92 4.85 -4.24
CA ASP A 279 -29.59 4.43 -4.72
C ASP A 279 -28.48 5.43 -4.39
N GLY A 280 -28.77 6.49 -3.64
CA GLY A 280 -27.85 7.58 -3.30
C GLY A 280 -26.49 7.11 -2.78
N PRO A 281 -26.43 6.26 -1.74
CA PRO A 281 -25.18 5.73 -1.21
C PRO A 281 -24.34 5.03 -2.29
N ARG A 282 -24.95 4.22 -3.14
CA ARG A 282 -24.25 3.54 -4.26
C ARG A 282 -23.73 4.50 -5.31
N GLN A 283 -24.42 5.62 -5.54
CA GLN A 283 -23.96 6.64 -6.49
C GLN A 283 -22.74 7.38 -5.93
N ILE A 284 -22.69 7.65 -4.63
CA ILE A 284 -21.53 8.26 -3.96
C ILE A 284 -20.33 7.31 -4.03
N GLU A 285 -20.52 6.04 -3.70
CA GLU A 285 -19.46 5.02 -3.81
C GLU A 285 -18.87 4.96 -5.22
N ARG A 286 -19.73 4.85 -6.27
CA ARG A 286 -19.29 4.84 -7.67
C ARG A 286 -18.55 6.12 -8.07
N MET A 287 -18.98 7.26 -7.53
CA MET A 287 -18.33 8.54 -7.75
C MET A 287 -16.93 8.57 -7.14
N VAL A 288 -16.76 8.09 -5.91
CA VAL A 288 -15.47 8.00 -5.23
C VAL A 288 -14.55 7.01 -5.95
N GLU A 289 -15.09 5.86 -6.39
CA GLU A 289 -14.34 4.92 -7.24
C GLU A 289 -13.86 5.56 -8.55
N SER A 290 -14.74 6.34 -9.20
CA SER A 290 -14.38 7.05 -10.42
C SER A 290 -13.33 8.11 -10.18
N ALA A 291 -13.42 8.83 -9.06
CA ALA A 291 -12.43 9.81 -8.64
C ALA A 291 -11.06 9.14 -8.38
N LEU A 292 -11.05 7.99 -7.72
CA LEU A 292 -9.82 7.23 -7.49
C LEU A 292 -9.15 6.77 -8.78
N ARG A 293 -9.96 6.33 -9.78
CA ARG A 293 -9.43 5.93 -11.10
C ARG A 293 -8.84 7.07 -11.91
N SER A 294 -9.20 8.31 -11.59
CA SER A 294 -8.71 9.51 -12.30
C SER A 294 -7.42 10.08 -11.70
N LEU A 295 -6.96 9.57 -10.56
CA LEU A 295 -5.71 9.91 -9.89
C LEU A 295 -4.57 9.01 -10.34
#